data_af5065d794f0fd296e081df0abe48fea
#
_entry.id   af5065d794f0fd296e081df0abe48fea
#
_cell.length_a   1.000
_cell.length_b   1.000
_cell.length_c   1.000
_cell.angle_alpha   90.00
_cell.angle_beta   90.00
_cell.angle_gamma   90.00
#
_symmetry.space_group_name_H-M   'P 1'
#
loop_
_entity.id
_entity.type
_entity.pdbx_description
1 polymer ?
#
loop_
_entity_poly.entity_id
_entity_poly.type
_entity_poly.pdbx_seq_one_letter_code
_entity_poly.pdbx_strand_id
1 'polypeptide(L)'
;MDSVRTWKLLLATLALLCNALCHAATRHYYIAAEDVSWDFAPSGQNLLTGAPLSLPWLGHTRWPKTRFIEYTDSTFTTKKPQPEWLGILGPVIRGEVGDEFVVEFLNRSQRLHDMHPHGLRYDKNNEGSYYLPTGRGSLVATGHRFIYHWFADQGSGPGTGGLSSVVWWYHGHVEEESETNAGLLGPIIITAKGKAHPDGTPKGIDREFVASFMIFDQLGGKPEGLFYAMNGYIFGNLPGLMMQQGDRVRWYLLGMGNEKDLHTPHWHGKTVSTGTTNTDVLELMPGSMKTVDMLADNPGSWMFHCHVGDHMESGMMAVYTIYLPPNRACPVTFPAGDFWSSNGKFALTVKNTATKPIKTLQLTAEHFLSPQDLRRPFDSNSWSVNAQIPANGAQTIEKPAYKEASAQAILGWVFIPSSVTYADGTAWHPKRDGECFKAFWRDKHHPEIQALPPRQDELNPD
;
A
#
# COMPACT_ATOMS: atom_id res chain seq x y z
N MET A 1 -55.93 21.13 15.95
CA MET A 1 -55.21 20.13 16.79
C MET A 1 -54.46 19.10 15.98
N ASP A 2 -54.57 19.08 14.65
CA ASP A 2 -53.94 18.04 13.80
C ASP A 2 -52.49 18.34 13.37
N SER A 3 -52.09 19.61 13.32
CA SER A 3 -50.72 19.95 12.88
C SER A 3 -49.64 19.55 13.89
N VAL A 4 -49.93 19.60 15.19
CA VAL A 4 -48.97 19.22 16.25
C VAL A 4 -48.76 17.69 16.33
N ARG A 5 -49.77 16.91 15.95
CA ARG A 5 -49.66 15.45 15.88
C ARG A 5 -48.76 15.00 14.70
N THR A 6 -48.89 15.67 13.56
CA THR A 6 -48.09 15.37 12.35
C THR A 6 -46.63 15.68 12.57
N TRP A 7 -46.29 16.79 13.23
CA TRP A 7 -44.89 17.13 13.56
C TRP A 7 -44.25 16.17 14.58
N LYS A 8 -45.04 15.68 15.57
CA LYS A 8 -44.52 14.68 16.52
C LYS A 8 -44.29 13.32 15.87
N LEU A 9 -45.11 12.91 14.90
CA LEU A 9 -44.90 11.71 14.12
C LEU A 9 -43.68 11.83 13.17
N LEU A 10 -43.48 12.98 12.52
CA LEU A 10 -42.29 13.24 11.69
C LEU A 10 -41.00 13.25 12.52
N LEU A 11 -41.00 13.87 13.70
CA LEU A 11 -39.84 13.86 14.59
C LEU A 11 -39.58 12.49 15.18
N ALA A 12 -40.60 11.67 15.47
CA ALA A 12 -40.44 10.30 15.94
C ALA A 12 -39.91 9.36 14.83
N THR A 13 -40.36 9.54 13.57
CA THR A 13 -39.84 8.80 12.42
C THR A 13 -38.42 9.24 12.05
N LEU A 14 -38.10 10.53 12.16
CA LEU A 14 -36.72 11.03 11.96
C LEU A 14 -35.77 10.52 13.05
N ALA A 15 -36.23 10.46 14.31
CA ALA A 15 -35.46 9.90 15.43
C ALA A 15 -35.27 8.37 15.30
N LEU A 16 -36.26 7.64 14.79
CA LEU A 16 -36.15 6.23 14.48
C LEU A 16 -35.22 5.96 13.27
N LEU A 17 -35.25 6.80 12.25
CA LEU A 17 -34.34 6.75 11.11
C LEU A 17 -32.89 7.12 11.51
N CYS A 18 -32.71 8.10 12.42
CA CYS A 18 -31.37 8.44 12.95
C CYS A 18 -30.79 7.32 13.83
N ASN A 19 -31.64 6.57 14.58
CA ASN A 19 -31.17 5.40 15.35
C ASN A 19 -30.87 4.17 14.48
N ALA A 20 -31.42 4.08 13.26
CA ALA A 20 -31.11 3.00 12.32
C ALA A 20 -29.71 3.11 11.70
N LEU A 21 -29.02 4.25 11.85
CA LEU A 21 -27.70 4.51 11.25
C LEU A 21 -26.51 4.23 12.19
N CYS A 22 -26.74 3.68 13.37
CA CYS A 22 -25.68 3.43 14.36
C CYS A 22 -25.69 1.98 14.90
N HIS A 23 -25.88 0.99 14.02
CA HIS A 23 -25.75 -0.41 14.44
C HIS A 23 -24.29 -0.84 14.31
N ALA A 24 -23.79 -1.53 15.34
CA ALA A 24 -22.56 -2.30 15.29
C ALA A 24 -22.60 -3.25 14.09
N ALA A 25 -21.57 -3.25 13.26
CA ALA A 25 -21.49 -4.17 12.14
C ALA A 25 -20.82 -5.47 12.59
N THR A 26 -21.30 -6.61 12.03
CA THR A 26 -20.54 -7.86 12.09
C THR A 26 -19.69 -7.96 10.84
N ARG A 27 -18.37 -8.05 11.02
CA ARG A 27 -17.37 -8.11 9.95
C ARG A 27 -16.81 -9.51 9.84
N HIS A 28 -16.93 -10.10 8.65
CA HIS A 28 -16.49 -11.47 8.38
C HIS A 28 -15.14 -11.47 7.66
N TYR A 29 -14.22 -12.28 8.16
CA TYR A 29 -12.91 -12.53 7.56
C TYR A 29 -12.68 -14.03 7.43
N TYR A 30 -12.10 -14.44 6.31
CA TYR A 30 -11.73 -15.83 6.01
C TYR A 30 -10.23 -15.87 5.82
N ILE A 31 -9.49 -16.28 6.84
CA ILE A 31 -8.03 -16.18 6.89
C ILE A 31 -7.42 -17.56 7.03
N ALA A 32 -6.46 -17.89 6.16
CA ALA A 32 -5.71 -19.14 6.29
C ALA A 32 -4.24 -18.86 6.63
N ALA A 33 -3.64 -19.72 7.46
CA ALA A 33 -2.19 -19.82 7.58
C ALA A 33 -1.65 -20.73 6.48
N GLU A 34 -0.75 -20.24 5.63
CA GLU A 34 -0.19 -20.98 4.51
C GLU A 34 1.34 -20.88 4.45
N ASP A 35 1.99 -22.01 4.17
CA ASP A 35 3.43 -22.04 3.93
C ASP A 35 3.74 -21.43 2.56
N VAL A 36 4.70 -20.52 2.52
CA VAL A 36 5.11 -19.78 1.33
C VAL A 36 6.64 -19.70 1.23
N SER A 37 7.15 -19.41 0.05
CA SER A 37 8.55 -19.01 -0.13
C SER A 37 8.61 -17.47 -0.25
N TRP A 38 9.21 -16.81 0.74
CA TRP A 38 9.32 -15.36 0.79
C TRP A 38 10.71 -14.90 0.36
N ASP A 39 10.77 -13.83 -0.44
CA ASP A 39 12.01 -13.21 -0.87
C ASP A 39 12.10 -11.80 -0.28
N PHE A 40 13.06 -11.58 0.61
CA PHE A 40 13.25 -10.29 1.28
C PHE A 40 13.80 -9.18 0.36
N ALA A 41 14.40 -9.56 -0.78
CA ALA A 41 14.91 -8.60 -1.77
C ALA A 41 14.79 -9.15 -3.19
N PRO A 42 13.56 -9.19 -3.75
CA PRO A 42 13.29 -9.86 -5.04
C PRO A 42 14.01 -9.24 -6.23
N SER A 43 14.48 -7.99 -6.15
CA SER A 43 15.30 -7.37 -7.21
C SER A 43 16.75 -7.86 -7.23
N GLY A 44 17.24 -8.49 -6.16
CA GLY A 44 18.65 -8.83 -5.96
C GLY A 44 19.56 -7.60 -5.78
N GLN A 45 18.98 -6.41 -5.53
CA GLN A 45 19.71 -5.14 -5.46
C GLN A 45 19.33 -4.32 -4.22
N ASN A 46 20.24 -3.44 -3.83
CA ASN A 46 19.91 -2.29 -3.00
C ASN A 46 19.32 -1.20 -3.91
N LEU A 47 18.00 -1.03 -3.86
CA LEU A 47 17.28 -0.11 -4.74
C LEU A 47 17.50 1.38 -4.40
N LEU A 48 18.12 1.71 -3.26
CA LEU A 48 18.49 3.10 -2.95
C LEU A 48 19.78 3.51 -3.67
N THR A 49 20.69 2.56 -3.90
CA THR A 49 21.98 2.82 -4.55
C THR A 49 22.04 2.30 -5.99
N GLY A 50 21.15 1.35 -6.35
CA GLY A 50 21.18 0.62 -7.60
C GLY A 50 22.28 -0.45 -7.70
N ALA A 51 23.02 -0.68 -6.61
CA ALA A 51 24.07 -1.69 -6.57
C ALA A 51 23.50 -3.09 -6.32
N PRO A 52 24.10 -4.15 -6.86
CA PRO A 52 23.78 -5.53 -6.46
C PRO A 52 23.94 -5.70 -4.94
N LEU A 53 23.17 -6.61 -4.35
CA LEU A 53 23.38 -6.98 -2.95
C LEU A 53 24.76 -7.58 -2.75
N SER A 54 25.40 -7.23 -1.63
CA SER A 54 26.67 -7.81 -1.20
C SER A 54 26.44 -8.94 -0.17
N LEU A 55 27.50 -9.63 0.21
CA LEU A 55 27.48 -10.50 1.38
C LEU A 55 27.09 -9.68 2.63
N PRO A 56 26.29 -10.25 3.55
CA PRO A 56 25.90 -11.67 3.60
C PRO A 56 24.63 -12.04 2.80
N TRP A 57 23.92 -11.08 2.21
CA TRP A 57 22.59 -11.30 1.61
C TRP A 57 22.64 -11.81 0.15
N LEU A 58 23.77 -11.68 -0.53
CA LEU A 58 23.91 -12.13 -1.94
C LEU A 58 23.59 -13.63 -2.07
N GLY A 59 22.49 -13.93 -2.80
CA GLY A 59 22.02 -15.30 -3.01
C GLY A 59 21.28 -15.96 -1.83
N HIS A 60 21.04 -15.21 -0.74
CA HIS A 60 20.44 -15.74 0.50
C HIS A 60 19.15 -15.02 0.91
N THR A 61 18.44 -14.36 0.00
CA THR A 61 17.26 -13.53 0.34
C THR A 61 15.95 -14.30 0.41
N ARG A 62 15.91 -15.58 -0.04
CA ARG A 62 14.68 -16.37 -0.15
C ARG A 62 14.61 -17.46 0.92
N TRP A 63 13.52 -17.43 1.71
CA TRP A 63 13.32 -18.32 2.85
C TRP A 63 11.90 -18.88 2.93
N PRO A 64 11.71 -20.09 3.51
CA PRO A 64 10.38 -20.59 3.83
C PRO A 64 9.77 -19.76 4.95
N LYS A 65 8.50 -19.40 4.77
CA LYS A 65 7.68 -18.60 5.69
C LYS A 65 6.28 -19.19 5.82
N THR A 66 5.54 -18.78 6.83
CA THR A 66 4.11 -19.04 6.95
C THR A 66 3.38 -17.71 7.10
N ARG A 67 2.33 -17.48 6.30
CA ARG A 67 1.61 -16.21 6.27
C ARG A 67 0.12 -16.40 6.50
N PHE A 68 -0.51 -15.38 7.08
CA PHE A 68 -1.96 -15.23 7.03
C PHE A 68 -2.38 -14.68 5.66
N ILE A 69 -3.31 -15.36 5.00
CA ILE A 69 -3.82 -15.01 3.67
C ILE A 69 -5.34 -14.93 3.72
N GLU A 70 -5.93 -13.82 3.27
CA GLU A 70 -7.37 -13.64 3.22
C GLU A 70 -7.97 -14.27 1.97
N TYR A 71 -9.16 -14.85 2.15
CA TYR A 71 -9.99 -15.44 1.11
C TYR A 71 -11.32 -14.70 0.98
N THR A 72 -11.98 -14.84 -0.16
CA THR A 72 -13.26 -14.17 -0.43
C THR A 72 -14.43 -14.73 0.40
N ASP A 73 -14.35 -15.99 0.78
CA ASP A 73 -15.43 -16.70 1.48
C ASP A 73 -14.94 -17.95 2.21
N SER A 74 -15.87 -18.63 2.93
CA SER A 74 -15.61 -19.83 3.73
C SER A 74 -15.22 -21.07 2.93
N THR A 75 -15.25 -21.04 1.60
CA THR A 75 -14.73 -22.15 0.78
C THR A 75 -13.21 -22.16 0.72
N PHE A 76 -12.57 -21.03 1.01
CA PHE A 76 -11.11 -20.84 0.92
C PHE A 76 -10.53 -21.24 -0.44
N THR A 77 -11.25 -20.91 -1.52
CA THR A 77 -10.82 -21.23 -2.89
C THR A 77 -10.18 -20.05 -3.61
N THR A 78 -10.70 -18.82 -3.40
CA THR A 78 -10.24 -17.61 -4.08
C THR A 78 -9.57 -16.68 -3.08
N LYS A 79 -8.26 -16.44 -3.28
CA LYS A 79 -7.49 -15.49 -2.48
C LYS A 79 -7.96 -14.06 -2.77
N LYS A 80 -8.10 -13.27 -1.73
CA LYS A 80 -8.41 -11.84 -1.85
C LYS A 80 -7.11 -11.08 -2.19
N PRO A 81 -7.13 -10.16 -3.17
CA PRO A 81 -5.96 -9.34 -3.48
C PRO A 81 -5.52 -8.51 -2.28
N GLN A 82 -4.22 -8.39 -2.08
CA GLN A 82 -3.60 -7.61 -1.01
C GLN A 82 -2.76 -6.50 -1.61
N PRO A 83 -2.74 -5.27 -1.03
CA PRO A 83 -1.83 -4.22 -1.45
C PRO A 83 -0.37 -4.66 -1.38
N GLU A 84 0.44 -4.35 -2.39
CA GLU A 84 1.84 -4.77 -2.46
C GLU A 84 2.67 -4.25 -1.29
N TRP A 85 2.39 -3.02 -0.84
CA TRP A 85 3.09 -2.41 0.30
C TRP A 85 2.86 -3.15 1.62
N LEU A 86 1.84 -4.00 1.73
CA LEU A 86 1.63 -4.80 2.93
C LEU A 86 2.65 -5.93 3.07
N GLY A 87 3.30 -6.34 1.99
CA GLY A 87 4.43 -7.28 1.99
C GLY A 87 4.09 -8.63 2.62
N ILE A 88 4.92 -9.07 3.59
CA ILE A 88 4.75 -10.35 4.28
C ILE A 88 3.56 -10.35 5.25
N LEU A 89 3.09 -9.17 5.69
CA LEU A 89 2.01 -9.07 6.65
C LEU A 89 0.74 -9.77 6.17
N GLY A 90 -0.02 -10.29 7.11
CA GLY A 90 -1.38 -10.76 6.88
C GLY A 90 -2.34 -9.62 6.52
N PRO A 91 -3.58 -9.93 6.13
CA PRO A 91 -4.57 -8.96 5.71
C PRO A 91 -4.90 -7.94 6.81
N VAL A 92 -5.29 -6.72 6.40
CA VAL A 92 -5.74 -5.70 7.33
C VAL A 92 -7.16 -6.02 7.79
N ILE A 93 -7.32 -6.32 9.08
CA ILE A 93 -8.63 -6.44 9.72
C ILE A 93 -9.08 -5.03 10.10
N ARG A 94 -10.27 -4.60 9.67
CA ARG A 94 -10.75 -3.23 9.86
C ARG A 94 -12.13 -3.19 10.49
N GLY A 95 -12.34 -2.23 11.39
CA GLY A 95 -13.64 -1.97 11.95
C GLY A 95 -13.76 -0.61 12.63
N GLU A 96 -14.91 -0.40 13.20
CA GLU A 96 -15.27 0.78 13.99
C GLU A 96 -15.55 0.34 15.43
N VAL A 97 -15.35 1.25 16.37
CA VAL A 97 -15.78 1.02 17.77
C VAL A 97 -17.25 0.63 17.82
N GLY A 98 -17.51 -0.53 18.36
CA GLY A 98 -18.82 -1.18 18.44
C GLY A 98 -18.96 -2.41 17.52
N ASP A 99 -18.09 -2.60 16.55
CA ASP A 99 -18.16 -3.72 15.60
C ASP A 99 -17.75 -5.05 16.25
N GLU A 100 -18.35 -6.13 15.74
CA GLU A 100 -17.95 -7.51 15.98
C GLU A 100 -17.14 -8.02 14.78
N PHE A 101 -16.10 -8.81 15.06
CA PHE A 101 -15.30 -9.50 14.06
C PHE A 101 -15.51 -11.00 14.19
N VAL A 102 -15.95 -11.62 13.10
CA VAL A 102 -16.04 -13.07 12.97
C VAL A 102 -14.92 -13.51 12.02
N VAL A 103 -13.86 -14.09 12.59
CA VAL A 103 -12.70 -14.52 11.83
C VAL A 103 -12.71 -16.04 11.72
N GLU A 104 -13.08 -16.55 10.54
CA GLU A 104 -12.96 -17.97 10.26
C GLU A 104 -11.51 -18.26 9.85
N PHE A 105 -10.79 -18.92 10.73
CA PHE A 105 -9.40 -19.30 10.55
C PHE A 105 -9.27 -20.73 10.06
N LEU A 106 -8.49 -20.96 9.01
CA LEU A 106 -8.12 -22.27 8.48
C LEU A 106 -6.60 -22.46 8.55
N ASN A 107 -6.14 -23.48 9.26
CA ASN A 107 -4.71 -23.82 9.24
C ASN A 107 -4.40 -24.74 8.05
N ARG A 108 -3.68 -24.22 7.07
CA ARG A 108 -3.14 -24.98 5.90
C ARG A 108 -1.65 -25.23 5.97
N SER A 109 -0.98 -24.81 7.03
CA SER A 109 0.43 -25.07 7.23
C SER A 109 0.67 -26.45 7.83
N GLN A 110 1.95 -26.82 8.01
CA GLN A 110 2.34 -28.11 8.56
C GLN A 110 2.49 -28.12 10.10
N ARG A 111 2.21 -26.98 10.77
CA ARG A 111 2.33 -26.82 12.23
C ARG A 111 1.01 -26.44 12.86
N LEU A 112 0.94 -26.51 14.20
CA LEU A 112 -0.16 -25.93 14.96
C LEU A 112 -0.05 -24.40 14.91
N HIS A 113 -1.17 -23.71 14.71
CA HIS A 113 -1.24 -22.25 14.73
C HIS A 113 -2.53 -21.78 15.42
N ASP A 114 -2.55 -20.52 15.78
CA ASP A 114 -3.71 -19.79 16.25
C ASP A 114 -3.69 -18.35 15.76
N MET A 115 -4.67 -17.54 16.19
CA MET A 115 -4.70 -16.11 15.92
C MET A 115 -5.03 -15.37 17.21
N HIS A 116 -4.07 -14.62 17.72
CA HIS A 116 -4.21 -13.78 18.92
C HIS A 116 -4.35 -12.30 18.52
N PRO A 117 -5.47 -11.63 18.87
CA PRO A 117 -5.67 -10.21 18.57
C PRO A 117 -5.25 -9.34 19.75
N HIS A 118 -4.52 -8.26 19.45
CA HIS A 118 -4.33 -7.16 20.41
C HIS A 118 -5.48 -6.15 20.32
N GLY A 119 -5.73 -5.44 21.41
CA GLY A 119 -6.62 -4.29 21.48
C GLY A 119 -8.11 -4.57 21.32
N LEU A 120 -8.53 -5.81 21.06
CA LEU A 120 -9.92 -6.23 20.97
C LEU A 120 -10.34 -6.97 22.23
N ARG A 121 -11.64 -6.97 22.52
CA ARG A 121 -12.22 -7.79 23.59
C ARG A 121 -12.64 -9.14 23.04
N TYR A 122 -12.35 -10.21 23.78
CA TYR A 122 -12.70 -11.60 23.50
C TYR A 122 -12.93 -12.38 24.79
N ASP A 123 -13.58 -13.53 24.71
CA ASP A 123 -13.59 -14.50 25.80
C ASP A 123 -12.42 -15.47 25.69
N LYS A 124 -12.21 -16.29 26.72
CA LYS A 124 -11.05 -17.19 26.81
C LYS A 124 -10.97 -18.20 25.65
N ASN A 125 -12.09 -18.60 25.04
CA ASN A 125 -12.07 -19.51 23.90
C ASN A 125 -11.62 -18.83 22.59
N ASN A 126 -11.75 -17.51 22.52
CA ASN A 126 -11.44 -16.69 21.35
C ASN A 126 -10.11 -15.91 21.47
N GLU A 127 -9.32 -16.25 22.47
CA GLU A 127 -8.04 -15.58 22.74
C GLU A 127 -6.95 -15.93 21.73
N GLY A 128 -6.91 -17.20 21.25
CA GLY A 128 -5.85 -17.65 20.35
C GLY A 128 -4.47 -17.66 21.02
N SER A 129 -4.38 -18.21 22.24
CA SER A 129 -3.11 -18.29 22.97
C SER A 129 -3.05 -19.58 23.81
N TYR A 130 -1.88 -20.21 23.84
CA TYR A 130 -1.69 -21.49 24.50
C TYR A 130 -1.01 -21.37 25.87
N TYR A 131 -1.81 -21.31 26.93
CA TYR A 131 -1.42 -21.43 28.33
C TYR A 131 -2.61 -21.87 29.19
N LEU A 132 -2.40 -22.30 30.41
CA LEU A 132 -3.47 -22.80 31.27
C LEU A 132 -4.20 -21.68 32.02
N PRO A 133 -5.56 -21.69 32.06
CA PRO A 133 -6.45 -22.59 31.34
C PRO A 133 -6.50 -22.28 29.84
N THR A 134 -6.41 -23.32 29.00
CA THR A 134 -6.38 -23.18 27.56
C THR A 134 -7.76 -22.94 26.96
N GLY A 135 -7.89 -21.94 26.08
CA GLY A 135 -9.10 -21.69 25.29
C GLY A 135 -9.20 -22.60 24.05
N ARG A 136 -10.40 -22.74 23.49
CA ARG A 136 -10.66 -23.61 22.32
C ARG A 136 -9.97 -23.13 21.04
N GLY A 137 -9.75 -21.82 20.90
CA GLY A 137 -9.12 -21.21 19.73
C GLY A 137 -7.61 -21.33 19.69
N SER A 138 -6.99 -22.01 20.68
CA SER A 138 -5.56 -22.29 20.71
C SER A 138 -5.26 -23.59 19.99
N LEU A 139 -4.07 -23.75 19.42
CA LEU A 139 -3.55 -24.99 18.82
C LEU A 139 -4.45 -25.55 17.70
N VAL A 140 -4.84 -24.74 16.72
CA VAL A 140 -5.60 -25.21 15.55
C VAL A 140 -4.69 -26.09 14.69
N ALA A 141 -5.07 -27.36 14.52
CA ALA A 141 -4.25 -28.34 13.79
C ALA A 141 -4.32 -28.13 12.27
N THR A 142 -3.33 -28.67 11.55
CA THR A 142 -3.30 -28.71 10.08
C THR A 142 -4.61 -29.23 9.50
N GLY A 143 -5.20 -28.49 8.56
CA GLY A 143 -6.47 -28.82 7.91
C GLY A 143 -7.72 -28.49 8.75
N HIS A 144 -7.57 -28.05 9.99
CA HIS A 144 -8.69 -27.70 10.87
C HIS A 144 -9.03 -26.21 10.82
N ARG A 145 -10.23 -25.89 11.28
CA ARG A 145 -10.74 -24.53 11.35
C ARG A 145 -11.13 -24.16 12.76
N PHE A 146 -11.07 -22.87 13.05
CA PHE A 146 -11.66 -22.26 14.23
C PHE A 146 -12.32 -20.93 13.86
N ILE A 147 -13.41 -20.55 14.51
CA ILE A 147 -14.10 -19.27 14.30
C ILE A 147 -13.88 -18.43 15.54
N TYR A 148 -13.12 -17.37 15.41
CA TYR A 148 -12.90 -16.39 16.47
C TYR A 148 -13.99 -15.33 16.45
N HIS A 149 -14.42 -14.89 17.63
CA HIS A 149 -15.33 -13.77 17.84
C HIS A 149 -14.63 -12.72 18.68
N TRP A 150 -14.35 -11.57 18.08
CA TRP A 150 -13.71 -10.44 18.73
C TRP A 150 -14.59 -9.20 18.66
N PHE A 151 -14.45 -8.26 19.62
CA PHE A 151 -15.27 -7.07 19.73
C PHE A 151 -14.38 -5.82 19.85
N ALA A 152 -14.62 -4.81 19.03
CA ALA A 152 -14.05 -3.48 19.18
C ALA A 152 -14.88 -2.70 20.22
N ASP A 153 -14.56 -2.80 21.48
CA ASP A 153 -15.19 -1.97 22.51
C ASP A 153 -14.62 -0.53 22.52
N GLN A 154 -15.06 0.32 23.44
CA GLN A 154 -14.57 1.69 23.53
C GLN A 154 -13.05 1.78 23.77
N GLY A 155 -12.47 0.80 24.46
CA GLY A 155 -11.03 0.72 24.72
C GLY A 155 -10.21 0.30 23.50
N SER A 156 -10.86 -0.34 22.51
CA SER A 156 -10.21 -0.77 21.25
C SER A 156 -9.94 0.39 20.30
N GLY A 157 -10.68 1.49 20.43
CA GLY A 157 -10.56 2.66 19.56
C GLY A 157 -9.52 3.67 20.04
N PRO A 158 -9.35 4.76 19.27
CA PRO A 158 -8.49 5.86 19.68
C PRO A 158 -9.04 6.54 20.93
N GLY A 159 -8.15 6.95 21.83
CA GLY A 159 -8.49 7.76 23.00
C GLY A 159 -9.03 9.14 22.62
N THR A 160 -9.53 9.86 23.63
CA THR A 160 -10.02 11.24 23.45
C THR A 160 -8.87 12.17 23.09
N GLY A 161 -9.06 13.01 22.04
CA GLY A 161 -8.07 13.97 21.56
C GLY A 161 -6.99 13.39 20.63
N GLY A 162 -7.07 12.09 20.31
CA GLY A 162 -6.17 11.45 19.37
C GLY A 162 -6.64 11.48 17.91
N LEU A 163 -5.95 10.75 17.07
CA LEU A 163 -6.31 10.51 15.67
C LEU A 163 -7.62 9.71 15.58
N SER A 164 -8.28 9.71 14.42
CA SER A 164 -9.58 9.04 14.27
C SER A 164 -9.53 7.52 14.19
N SER A 165 -8.35 6.92 14.12
CA SER A 165 -8.15 5.45 14.16
C SER A 165 -6.83 5.10 14.81
N VAL A 166 -6.71 3.85 15.24
CA VAL A 166 -5.50 3.25 15.81
C VAL A 166 -5.25 1.89 15.20
N VAL A 167 -4.01 1.41 15.32
CA VAL A 167 -3.61 0.09 14.85
C VAL A 167 -3.26 -0.80 16.04
N TRP A 168 -3.60 -2.08 15.89
CA TRP A 168 -3.24 -3.18 16.77
C TRP A 168 -2.61 -4.30 15.97
N TRP A 169 -1.95 -5.25 16.65
CA TRP A 169 -1.49 -6.50 16.05
C TRP A 169 -2.56 -7.59 16.11
N TYR A 170 -2.52 -8.54 15.19
CA TYR A 170 -2.86 -9.93 15.43
C TYR A 170 -1.70 -10.80 14.98
N HIS A 171 -1.45 -11.88 15.68
CA HIS A 171 -0.33 -12.78 15.37
C HIS A 171 -0.59 -14.20 15.85
N GLY A 172 0.25 -15.16 15.42
CA GLY A 172 0.27 -16.50 16.00
C GLY A 172 0.91 -16.48 17.38
N HIS A 173 0.37 -17.25 18.31
CA HIS A 173 0.78 -17.23 19.71
C HIS A 173 1.01 -18.65 20.31
N VAL A 174 1.11 -19.69 19.46
CA VAL A 174 1.51 -21.04 19.92
C VAL A 174 2.95 -21.02 20.42
N GLU A 175 3.85 -20.45 19.62
CA GLU A 175 5.24 -20.12 19.94
C GLU A 175 5.53 -18.73 19.36
N GLU A 176 5.16 -17.68 20.07
CA GLU A 176 5.05 -16.31 19.58
C GLU A 176 6.27 -15.83 18.77
N GLU A 177 7.48 -15.99 19.30
CA GLU A 177 8.71 -15.56 18.62
C GLU A 177 8.93 -16.33 17.32
N SER A 178 8.72 -17.63 17.32
CA SER A 178 8.84 -18.50 16.14
C SER A 178 7.78 -18.18 15.08
N GLU A 179 6.55 -17.92 15.50
CA GLU A 179 5.42 -17.67 14.60
C GLU A 179 5.48 -16.28 13.96
N THR A 180 5.82 -15.25 14.73
CA THR A 180 6.04 -13.90 14.21
C THR A 180 7.24 -13.86 13.27
N ASN A 181 8.33 -14.56 13.63
CA ASN A 181 9.48 -14.73 12.75
C ASN A 181 9.14 -15.52 11.47
N ALA A 182 8.18 -16.45 11.53
CA ALA A 182 7.68 -17.13 10.34
C ALA A 182 6.88 -16.21 9.42
N GLY A 183 6.28 -15.12 9.93
CA GLY A 183 5.45 -14.17 9.17
C GLY A 183 3.95 -14.24 9.53
N LEU A 184 3.59 -14.93 10.61
CA LEU A 184 2.21 -15.02 11.11
C LEU A 184 1.87 -13.81 11.97
N LEU A 185 1.73 -12.66 11.32
CA LEU A 185 1.39 -11.38 11.96
C LEU A 185 0.66 -10.48 10.95
N GLY A 186 -0.20 -9.59 11.47
CA GLY A 186 -0.94 -8.65 10.64
C GLY A 186 -1.59 -7.53 11.46
N PRO A 187 -2.10 -6.48 10.80
CA PRO A 187 -2.68 -5.31 11.46
C PRO A 187 -4.18 -5.44 11.67
N ILE A 188 -4.66 -4.91 12.82
CA ILE A 188 -6.07 -4.58 13.07
C ILE A 188 -6.18 -3.07 13.17
N ILE A 189 -7.04 -2.45 12.39
CA ILE A 189 -7.26 -0.99 12.43
C ILE A 189 -8.67 -0.73 12.96
N ILE A 190 -8.75 -0.01 14.07
CA ILE A 190 -10.02 0.36 14.70
C ILE A 190 -10.22 1.86 14.61
N THR A 191 -11.30 2.25 13.93
CA THR A 191 -11.71 3.64 13.76
C THR A 191 -12.70 4.05 14.85
N ALA A 192 -12.64 5.29 15.29
CA ALA A 192 -13.59 5.85 16.26
C ALA A 192 -15.02 5.79 15.72
N LYS A 193 -16.00 5.58 16.61
CA LYS A 193 -17.41 5.46 16.26
C LYS A 193 -17.91 6.65 15.43
N GLY A 194 -18.54 6.38 14.27
CA GLY A 194 -19.06 7.36 13.32
C GLY A 194 -18.00 7.99 12.42
N LYS A 195 -16.72 7.58 12.56
CA LYS A 195 -15.59 8.12 11.79
C LYS A 195 -15.09 7.19 10.68
N ALA A 196 -15.70 6.01 10.51
CA ALA A 196 -15.36 5.10 9.42
C ALA A 196 -16.32 5.20 8.24
N HIS A 197 -15.83 4.82 7.05
CA HIS A 197 -16.63 4.41 5.91
C HIS A 197 -17.21 3.01 6.14
N PRO A 198 -18.18 2.53 5.34
CA PRO A 198 -18.76 1.19 5.50
C PRO A 198 -17.73 0.05 5.47
N ASP A 199 -16.62 0.22 4.76
CA ASP A 199 -15.51 -0.74 4.67
C ASP A 199 -14.54 -0.69 5.87
N GLY A 200 -14.76 0.21 6.83
CA GLY A 200 -13.93 0.39 8.01
C GLY A 200 -12.77 1.39 7.83
N THR A 201 -12.56 1.95 6.63
CA THR A 201 -11.53 2.97 6.40
C THR A 201 -11.88 4.29 7.08
N PRO A 202 -10.92 5.04 7.66
CA PRO A 202 -11.20 6.28 8.37
C PRO A 202 -11.58 7.41 7.41
N LYS A 203 -12.67 8.13 7.73
CA LYS A 203 -13.08 9.32 6.99
C LYS A 203 -12.05 10.44 7.11
N GLY A 204 -11.83 11.16 6.01
CA GLY A 204 -10.91 12.31 5.96
C GLY A 204 -9.43 11.90 5.87
N ILE A 205 -9.15 10.64 5.61
CA ILE A 205 -7.84 10.10 5.23
C ILE A 205 -7.92 9.63 3.78
N ASP A 206 -7.02 10.14 2.95
CA ASP A 206 -7.01 9.85 1.51
C ASP A 206 -6.21 8.58 1.19
N ARG A 207 -5.21 8.27 2.04
CA ARG A 207 -4.32 7.12 1.89
C ARG A 207 -3.86 6.58 3.23
N GLU A 208 -3.70 5.25 3.30
CA GLU A 208 -3.20 4.57 4.49
C GLU A 208 -2.05 3.64 4.13
N PHE A 209 -1.04 3.57 5.01
CA PHE A 209 0.04 2.59 4.94
C PHE A 209 0.25 1.95 6.31
N VAL A 210 0.53 0.65 6.31
CA VAL A 210 1.03 -0.07 7.47
C VAL A 210 2.51 -0.34 7.26
N ALA A 211 3.36 0.04 8.19
CA ALA A 211 4.79 -0.24 8.17
C ALA A 211 5.21 -0.98 9.43
N SER A 212 5.57 -2.25 9.25
CA SER A 212 6.13 -3.11 10.29
C SER A 212 7.65 -3.05 10.24
N PHE A 213 8.26 -2.92 11.39
CA PHE A 213 9.71 -2.98 11.59
C PHE A 213 10.02 -4.22 12.41
N MET A 214 10.82 -5.13 11.84
CA MET A 214 11.19 -6.39 12.50
C MET A 214 12.48 -6.96 11.92
N ILE A 215 13.30 -7.54 12.81
CA ILE A 215 14.48 -8.32 12.44
C ILE A 215 14.06 -9.78 12.35
N PHE A 216 14.01 -10.31 11.12
CA PHE A 216 13.77 -11.73 10.92
C PHE A 216 15.07 -12.52 11.06
N ASP A 217 15.07 -13.52 11.92
CA ASP A 217 16.23 -14.40 12.14
C ASP A 217 15.93 -15.82 11.61
N GLN A 218 16.63 -16.23 10.58
CA GLN A 218 16.45 -17.53 9.94
C GLN A 218 17.48 -18.58 10.38
N LEU A 219 18.57 -18.16 10.99
CA LEU A 219 19.73 -19.02 11.28
C LEU A 219 20.30 -18.84 12.70
N GLY A 220 19.50 -18.36 13.64
CA GLY A 220 19.92 -18.21 15.04
C GLY A 220 21.05 -17.20 15.22
N GLY A 221 20.90 -16.00 14.65
CA GLY A 221 21.81 -14.86 14.78
C GLY A 221 22.98 -14.84 13.79
N LYS A 222 23.02 -15.76 12.82
CA LYS A 222 24.04 -15.70 11.76
C LYS A 222 23.73 -14.60 10.76
N PRO A 223 24.71 -13.77 10.33
CA PRO A 223 24.49 -12.60 9.48
C PRO A 223 23.72 -12.91 8.18
N GLU A 224 23.98 -14.02 7.52
CA GLU A 224 23.31 -14.44 6.30
C GLU A 224 21.82 -14.82 6.49
N GLY A 225 21.39 -15.01 7.72
CA GLY A 225 20.00 -15.29 8.10
C GLY A 225 19.29 -14.12 8.78
N LEU A 226 19.95 -12.97 8.98
CA LEU A 226 19.35 -11.79 9.59
C LEU A 226 18.85 -10.80 8.53
N PHE A 227 17.54 -10.50 8.60
CA PHE A 227 16.89 -9.56 7.70
C PHE A 227 16.24 -8.43 8.49
N TYR A 228 16.86 -7.26 8.47
CA TYR A 228 16.39 -6.03 9.08
C TYR A 228 15.34 -5.42 8.14
N ALA A 229 14.07 -5.79 8.32
CA ALA A 229 13.06 -5.64 7.29
C ALA A 229 11.94 -4.65 7.67
N MET A 230 11.41 -4.02 6.64
CA MET A 230 10.14 -3.30 6.67
C MET A 230 9.12 -4.10 5.86
N ASN A 231 8.03 -4.53 6.47
CA ASN A 231 7.02 -5.40 5.86
C ASN A 231 7.61 -6.65 5.16
N GLY A 232 8.73 -7.19 5.69
CA GLY A 232 9.42 -8.33 5.13
C GLY A 232 10.31 -8.03 3.92
N TYR A 233 10.64 -6.76 3.67
CA TYR A 233 11.58 -6.36 2.61
C TYR A 233 12.76 -5.57 3.16
N ILE A 234 13.92 -5.70 2.52
CA ILE A 234 15.15 -5.00 2.84
C ILE A 234 15.64 -4.16 1.65
N PHE A 235 16.52 -3.17 1.92
CA PHE A 235 17.23 -2.38 0.89
C PHE A 235 16.34 -1.74 -0.16
N GLY A 236 15.21 -1.14 0.25
CA GLY A 236 14.30 -0.42 -0.64
C GLY A 236 13.41 -1.31 -1.52
N ASN A 237 13.39 -2.64 -1.31
CA ASN A 237 12.56 -3.55 -2.07
C ASN A 237 11.06 -3.53 -1.67
N LEU A 238 10.68 -2.81 -0.61
CA LEU A 238 9.27 -2.61 -0.25
C LEU A 238 8.59 -1.74 -1.31
N PRO A 239 7.62 -2.28 -2.07
CA PRO A 239 6.95 -1.56 -3.14
C PRO A 239 5.76 -0.73 -2.66
N GLY A 240 5.20 0.09 -3.54
CA GLY A 240 3.83 0.62 -3.44
C GLY A 240 3.59 1.73 -2.41
N LEU A 241 4.62 2.29 -1.76
CA LEU A 241 4.47 3.43 -0.85
C LEU A 241 4.31 4.74 -1.65
N MET A 242 3.19 4.87 -2.35
CA MET A 242 2.92 5.97 -3.28
C MET A 242 1.69 6.76 -2.86
N MET A 243 1.81 8.10 -2.87
CA MET A 243 0.74 9.03 -2.51
C MET A 243 0.76 10.25 -3.43
N GLN A 244 -0.39 10.89 -3.60
CA GLN A 244 -0.52 12.09 -4.42
C GLN A 244 -0.25 13.34 -3.58
N GLN A 245 0.32 14.38 -4.19
CA GLN A 245 0.44 15.68 -3.54
C GLN A 245 -0.93 16.19 -3.09
N GLY A 246 -1.01 16.54 -1.80
CA GLY A 246 -2.24 16.99 -1.14
C GLY A 246 -2.96 15.90 -0.37
N ASP A 247 -2.61 14.60 -0.55
CA ASP A 247 -3.21 13.51 0.22
C ASP A 247 -2.95 13.70 1.73
N ARG A 248 -3.96 13.42 2.52
CA ARG A 248 -3.86 13.18 3.96
C ARG A 248 -3.56 11.71 4.15
N VAL A 249 -2.33 11.41 4.55
CA VAL A 249 -1.81 10.04 4.64
C VAL A 249 -1.71 9.62 6.08
N ARG A 250 -2.27 8.47 6.42
CA ARG A 250 -2.11 7.86 7.75
C ARG A 250 -1.15 6.70 7.68
N TRP A 251 -0.16 6.74 8.57
CA TRP A 251 0.78 5.66 8.77
C TRP A 251 0.49 4.93 10.07
N TYR A 252 0.42 3.62 9.99
CA TYR A 252 0.31 2.70 11.10
C TYR A 252 1.64 1.98 11.25
N LEU A 253 2.34 2.25 12.34
CA LEU A 253 3.67 1.73 12.61
C LEU A 253 3.57 0.58 13.60
N LEU A 254 4.23 -0.50 13.31
CA LEU A 254 4.18 -1.73 14.05
C LEU A 254 5.61 -2.21 14.35
N GLY A 255 5.98 -2.29 15.64
CA GLY A 255 7.21 -2.92 16.10
C GLY A 255 6.92 -4.32 16.62
N MET A 256 7.64 -5.32 16.15
CA MET A 256 7.54 -6.69 16.63
C MET A 256 8.96 -7.26 16.74
N GLY A 257 9.13 -8.33 17.48
CA GLY A 257 10.39 -9.01 17.64
C GLY A 257 10.88 -9.05 19.09
N ASN A 258 12.18 -9.13 19.29
CA ASN A 258 12.84 -9.32 20.60
C ASN A 258 13.57 -8.06 21.09
N GLU A 259 14.48 -8.19 22.04
CA GLU A 259 15.21 -7.08 22.65
C GLU A 259 16.09 -6.25 21.68
N LYS A 260 16.35 -6.77 20.47
CA LYS A 260 17.11 -6.04 19.43
C LYS A 260 16.21 -5.19 18.55
N ASP A 261 14.88 -5.41 18.58
CA ASP A 261 13.89 -4.74 17.76
C ASP A 261 13.47 -3.37 18.30
N LEU A 262 14.43 -2.57 18.73
CA LEU A 262 14.26 -1.16 19.06
C LEU A 262 14.38 -0.36 17.76
N HIS A 263 13.29 0.23 17.29
CA HIS A 263 13.27 0.93 16.01
C HIS A 263 12.93 2.39 16.17
N THR A 264 13.40 3.19 15.21
CA THR A 264 13.10 4.63 15.14
C THR A 264 12.72 5.00 13.70
N PRO A 265 11.45 4.75 13.30
CA PRO A 265 10.94 5.15 11.99
C PRO A 265 11.19 6.62 11.70
N HIS A 266 11.83 6.94 10.57
CA HIS A 266 12.19 8.29 10.14
C HIS A 266 11.79 8.53 8.68
N TRP A 267 11.13 9.67 8.43
CA TRP A 267 10.73 10.12 7.10
C TRP A 267 11.62 11.27 6.63
N HIS A 268 12.38 11.07 5.52
CA HIS A 268 13.05 12.18 4.88
C HIS A 268 12.05 13.14 4.23
N GLY A 269 12.34 14.42 4.25
CA GLY A 269 11.58 15.45 3.55
C GLY A 269 10.21 15.78 4.12
N LYS A 270 9.74 15.06 5.19
CA LYS A 270 8.42 15.27 5.80
C LYS A 270 8.44 15.09 7.31
N THR A 271 7.54 15.82 7.97
CA THR A 271 7.14 15.55 9.35
C THR A 271 5.80 14.84 9.40
N VAL A 272 5.56 14.11 10.47
CA VAL A 272 4.31 13.42 10.80
C VAL A 272 3.74 13.97 12.10
N SER A 273 2.43 13.86 12.28
CA SER A 273 1.72 14.29 13.48
C SER A 273 1.15 13.10 14.25
N THR A 274 1.43 13.04 15.55
CA THR A 274 0.77 12.10 16.48
C THR A 274 -0.64 12.54 16.89
N GLY A 275 -1.09 13.70 16.39
CA GLY A 275 -2.32 14.40 16.84
C GLY A 275 -2.04 15.46 17.92
N THR A 276 -0.93 15.34 18.64
CA THR A 276 -0.53 16.29 19.70
C THR A 276 0.82 16.96 19.45
N THR A 277 1.73 16.26 18.74
CA THR A 277 3.09 16.74 18.42
C THR A 277 3.44 16.41 16.99
N ASN A 278 4.32 17.22 16.39
CA ASN A 278 4.94 16.93 15.10
C ASN A 278 6.37 16.43 15.32
N THR A 279 6.76 15.45 14.53
CA THR A 279 8.12 14.88 14.53
C THR A 279 8.42 14.33 13.14
N ASP A 280 9.67 14.00 12.86
CA ASP A 280 10.11 13.27 11.67
C ASP A 280 10.66 11.88 12.01
N VAL A 281 10.81 11.59 13.31
CA VAL A 281 11.26 10.31 13.85
C VAL A 281 10.44 9.95 15.10
N LEU A 282 10.16 8.66 15.29
CA LEU A 282 9.40 8.14 16.44
C LEU A 282 10.13 6.96 17.06
N GLU A 283 9.96 6.78 18.36
CA GLU A 283 10.35 5.55 19.04
C GLU A 283 9.33 4.44 18.76
N LEU A 284 9.80 3.24 18.47
CA LEU A 284 9.00 2.05 18.24
C LEU A 284 9.67 0.85 18.94
N MET A 285 9.08 0.45 20.06
CA MET A 285 9.55 -0.67 20.88
C MET A 285 9.00 -2.00 20.36
N PRO A 286 9.62 -3.14 20.65
CA PRO A 286 9.01 -4.46 20.43
C PRO A 286 7.60 -4.53 21.03
N GLY A 287 6.65 -5.11 20.29
CA GLY A 287 5.25 -5.21 20.72
C GLY A 287 4.48 -3.90 20.74
N SER A 288 5.07 -2.76 20.30
CA SER A 288 4.40 -1.47 20.32
C SER A 288 3.82 -1.07 18.96
N MET A 289 2.86 -0.14 19.02
CA MET A 289 2.13 0.36 17.85
C MET A 289 1.98 1.86 17.94
N LYS A 290 2.12 2.55 16.80
CA LYS A 290 1.94 3.99 16.69
C LYS A 290 1.09 4.33 15.47
N THR A 291 0.31 5.39 15.55
CA THR A 291 -0.44 5.95 14.42
C THR A 291 -0.06 7.40 14.25
N VAL A 292 0.25 7.81 13.03
CA VAL A 292 0.61 9.19 12.70
C VAL A 292 0.02 9.62 11.37
N ASP A 293 -0.24 10.91 11.23
CA ASP A 293 -0.73 11.53 10.01
C ASP A 293 0.34 12.37 9.34
N MET A 294 0.37 12.35 8.01
CA MET A 294 1.25 13.14 7.15
C MET A 294 0.41 13.90 6.12
N LEU A 295 0.71 15.15 5.87
CA LEU A 295 0.25 15.84 4.66
C LEU A 295 1.30 15.64 3.57
N ALA A 296 0.94 15.03 2.45
CA ALA A 296 1.81 14.79 1.32
C ALA A 296 1.96 16.08 0.48
N ASP A 297 2.73 17.08 0.94
CA ASP A 297 2.86 18.39 0.30
C ASP A 297 4.23 18.68 -0.32
N ASN A 298 5.18 17.74 -0.17
CA ASN A 298 6.54 17.84 -0.69
C ASN A 298 6.78 16.77 -1.76
N PRO A 299 6.48 17.01 -3.05
CA PRO A 299 6.66 16.03 -4.11
C PRO A 299 8.10 15.54 -4.22
N GLY A 300 8.28 14.25 -4.49
CA GLY A 300 9.58 13.60 -4.60
C GLY A 300 9.55 12.15 -4.13
N SER A 301 10.68 11.46 -4.33
CA SER A 301 10.91 10.13 -3.77
C SER A 301 11.88 10.27 -2.59
N TRP A 302 11.42 9.89 -1.43
CA TRP A 302 12.07 10.14 -0.16
C TRP A 302 12.38 8.83 0.57
N MET A 303 13.51 8.78 1.25
CA MET A 303 13.84 7.63 2.08
C MET A 303 12.94 7.57 3.32
N PHE A 304 12.51 6.37 3.64
CA PHE A 304 11.82 5.99 4.88
C PHE A 304 12.57 4.82 5.50
N HIS A 305 13.08 4.97 6.71
CA HIS A 305 13.97 3.97 7.29
C HIS A 305 13.95 3.96 8.82
N CYS A 306 14.52 2.92 9.42
CA CYS A 306 14.88 2.94 10.83
C CYS A 306 16.12 3.82 11.02
N HIS A 307 16.09 4.76 11.97
CA HIS A 307 17.22 5.65 12.27
C HIS A 307 18.22 5.04 13.27
N VAL A 308 18.02 3.79 13.69
CA VAL A 308 19.08 3.01 14.38
C VAL A 308 20.11 2.64 13.32
N GLY A 309 21.37 3.08 13.48
CA GLY A 309 22.40 3.01 12.45
C GLY A 309 22.61 1.61 11.89
N ASP A 310 22.82 0.62 12.75
CA ASP A 310 23.05 -0.77 12.36
C ASP A 310 21.84 -1.37 11.59
N HIS A 311 20.62 -0.99 11.97
CA HIS A 311 19.41 -1.46 11.29
C HIS A 311 19.28 -0.87 9.89
N MET A 312 19.54 0.42 9.75
CA MET A 312 19.54 1.12 8.47
C MET A 312 20.60 0.50 7.54
N GLU A 313 21.84 0.38 8.01
CA GLU A 313 22.95 -0.18 7.23
C GLU A 313 22.70 -1.63 6.82
N SER A 314 21.95 -2.39 7.63
CA SER A 314 21.55 -3.76 7.38
C SER A 314 20.27 -3.87 6.50
N GLY A 315 19.76 -2.76 5.98
CA GLY A 315 18.70 -2.78 4.96
C GLY A 315 17.31 -2.39 5.42
N MET A 316 17.09 -1.96 6.69
CA MET A 316 15.79 -1.53 7.19
C MET A 316 15.42 -0.15 6.63
N MET A 317 15.20 -0.10 5.32
CA MET A 317 14.93 1.10 4.55
C MET A 317 14.00 0.83 3.36
N ALA A 318 13.19 1.82 3.04
CA ALA A 318 12.26 1.86 1.91
C ALA A 318 12.28 3.25 1.25
N VAL A 319 11.54 3.40 0.17
CA VAL A 319 11.28 4.69 -0.47
C VAL A 319 9.78 4.91 -0.53
N TYR A 320 9.33 6.07 -0.06
CA TYR A 320 7.98 6.54 -0.35
C TYR A 320 8.02 7.67 -1.38
N THR A 321 6.97 7.77 -2.18
CA THR A 321 6.92 8.73 -3.29
C THR A 321 5.66 9.57 -3.20
N ILE A 322 5.83 10.89 -3.19
CA ILE A 322 4.76 11.87 -3.34
C ILE A 322 4.79 12.35 -4.78
N TYR A 323 3.80 11.99 -5.57
CA TYR A 323 3.71 12.39 -6.96
C TYR A 323 2.80 13.61 -7.16
N LEU A 324 3.08 14.38 -8.21
CA LEU A 324 2.23 15.51 -8.61
C LEU A 324 0.91 15.00 -9.17
N PRO A 325 -0.24 15.63 -8.84
CA PRO A 325 -1.50 15.28 -9.46
C PRO A 325 -1.43 15.60 -10.97
N PRO A 326 -2.04 14.75 -11.83
CA PRO A 326 -2.07 15.02 -13.26
C PRO A 326 -2.73 16.36 -13.54
N ASN A 327 -2.13 17.18 -14.40
CA ASN A 327 -2.68 18.48 -14.78
C ASN A 327 -3.99 18.28 -15.54
N ARG A 328 -5.12 18.73 -14.97
CA ARG A 328 -6.43 18.70 -15.63
C ARG A 328 -6.51 19.57 -16.88
N ALA A 329 -5.54 20.45 -17.09
CA ALA A 329 -5.41 21.32 -18.27
C ALA A 329 -4.61 20.71 -19.42
N CYS A 330 -4.34 19.40 -19.42
CA CYS A 330 -3.68 18.70 -20.54
C CYS A 330 -4.48 18.84 -21.82
N PRO A 331 -3.89 19.35 -22.92
CA PRO A 331 -4.59 19.50 -24.19
C PRO A 331 -4.81 18.18 -24.92
N VAL A 332 -4.17 17.12 -24.45
CA VAL A 332 -4.31 15.75 -24.98
C VAL A 332 -4.55 14.74 -23.86
N THR A 333 -5.29 13.69 -24.18
CA THR A 333 -5.42 12.50 -23.35
C THR A 333 -5.16 11.25 -24.19
N PHE A 334 -4.85 10.13 -23.53
CA PHE A 334 -4.51 8.87 -24.17
C PHE A 334 -5.51 7.79 -23.71
N PRO A 335 -6.69 7.70 -24.34
CA PRO A 335 -7.77 6.82 -23.90
C PRO A 335 -7.48 5.33 -24.10
N ALA A 336 -6.66 4.98 -25.09
CA ALA A 336 -6.35 3.59 -25.42
C ALA A 336 -4.97 3.45 -26.07
N GLY A 337 -4.39 2.26 -25.99
CA GLY A 337 -3.17 1.88 -26.69
C GLY A 337 -2.98 0.36 -26.76
N ASP A 338 -2.27 -0.09 -27.79
CA ASP A 338 -1.75 -1.44 -27.94
C ASP A 338 -0.23 -1.38 -28.03
N PHE A 339 0.45 -1.92 -27.03
CA PHE A 339 1.89 -1.74 -26.82
C PHE A 339 2.69 -3.05 -26.82
N TRP A 340 2.00 -4.19 -26.83
CA TRP A 340 2.62 -5.51 -26.72
C TRP A 340 2.44 -6.35 -27.98
N SER A 341 2.21 -5.69 -29.11
CA SER A 341 2.11 -6.33 -30.41
C SER A 341 3.45 -6.93 -30.84
N SER A 342 3.42 -8.14 -31.42
CA SER A 342 4.61 -8.85 -31.91
C SER A 342 5.29 -8.22 -33.13
N ASN A 343 4.70 -7.14 -33.70
CA ASN A 343 5.22 -6.47 -34.89
C ASN A 343 6.25 -5.37 -34.61
N GLY A 344 6.68 -5.19 -33.33
CA GLY A 344 7.66 -4.19 -32.93
C GLY A 344 7.15 -2.74 -33.03
N LYS A 345 5.85 -2.53 -33.11
CA LYS A 345 5.22 -1.20 -33.11
C LYS A 345 4.26 -1.10 -31.93
N PHE A 346 4.03 0.12 -31.46
CA PHE A 346 2.89 0.43 -30.62
C PHE A 346 1.85 1.27 -31.38
N ALA A 347 0.60 1.14 -31.01
CA ALA A 347 -0.50 1.98 -31.45
C ALA A 347 -1.05 2.74 -30.25
N LEU A 348 -1.08 4.07 -30.30
CA LEU A 348 -1.55 4.94 -29.21
C LEU A 348 -2.68 5.84 -29.73
N THR A 349 -3.85 5.78 -29.12
CA THR A 349 -4.93 6.73 -29.42
C THR A 349 -4.70 8.02 -28.63
N VAL A 350 -4.52 9.11 -29.36
CA VAL A 350 -4.38 10.48 -28.83
C VAL A 350 -5.71 11.20 -29.04
N LYS A 351 -6.31 11.70 -27.99
CA LYS A 351 -7.51 12.53 -28.02
C LYS A 351 -7.15 13.97 -27.71
N ASN A 352 -7.49 14.90 -28.60
CA ASN A 352 -7.40 16.34 -28.38
C ASN A 352 -8.54 16.78 -27.46
N THR A 353 -8.23 17.36 -26.31
CA THR A 353 -9.21 17.90 -25.35
C THR A 353 -9.30 19.42 -25.42
N ALA A 354 -8.47 20.05 -26.26
CA ALA A 354 -8.50 21.49 -26.48
C ALA A 354 -9.58 21.89 -27.52
N THR A 355 -9.95 23.16 -27.49
CA THR A 355 -10.90 23.78 -28.44
C THR A 355 -10.26 24.13 -29.78
N LYS A 356 -8.95 23.96 -29.92
CA LYS A 356 -8.16 24.25 -31.13
C LYS A 356 -7.67 22.95 -31.77
N PRO A 357 -7.64 22.84 -33.10
CA PRO A 357 -7.04 21.69 -33.79
C PRO A 357 -5.52 21.63 -33.51
N ILE A 358 -5.02 20.42 -33.20
CA ILE A 358 -3.60 20.15 -33.03
C ILE A 358 -2.96 19.92 -34.39
N LYS A 359 -1.82 20.60 -34.64
CA LYS A 359 -0.98 20.42 -35.83
C LYS A 359 0.16 19.45 -35.54
N THR A 360 0.86 19.62 -34.42
CA THR A 360 2.01 18.81 -34.05
C THR A 360 1.96 18.49 -32.56
N LEU A 361 2.34 17.27 -32.20
CA LEU A 361 2.51 16.79 -30.83
C LEU A 361 3.96 16.30 -30.66
N GLN A 362 4.67 16.84 -29.69
CA GLN A 362 5.91 16.23 -29.19
C GLN A 362 5.54 15.26 -28.08
N LEU A 363 5.90 14.00 -28.25
CA LEU A 363 5.56 12.91 -27.37
C LEU A 363 6.78 12.13 -26.98
N THR A 364 6.99 11.93 -25.68
CA THR A 364 7.97 11.02 -25.12
C THR A 364 7.26 9.77 -24.61
N ALA A 365 7.79 8.60 -24.90
CA ALA A 365 7.38 7.35 -24.28
C ALA A 365 8.54 6.79 -23.45
N GLU A 366 8.26 6.47 -22.21
CA GLU A 366 9.16 5.84 -21.26
C GLU A 366 8.75 4.41 -21.00
N HIS A 367 9.71 3.49 -20.91
CA HIS A 367 9.50 2.07 -20.71
C HIS A 367 9.95 1.65 -19.33
N PHE A 368 9.16 0.83 -18.66
CA PHE A 368 9.44 0.36 -17.32
C PHE A 368 9.41 -1.16 -17.25
N LEU A 369 10.38 -1.75 -16.56
CA LEU A 369 10.45 -3.18 -16.29
C LEU A 369 9.71 -3.58 -15.02
N SER A 370 9.36 -2.60 -14.19
CA SER A 370 8.59 -2.78 -12.96
C SER A 370 7.72 -1.55 -12.71
N PRO A 371 6.46 -1.71 -12.30
CA PRO A 371 5.62 -0.61 -11.85
C PRO A 371 6.13 0.04 -10.55
N GLN A 372 7.04 -0.63 -9.85
CA GLN A 372 7.60 -0.20 -8.57
C GLN A 372 8.80 0.75 -8.73
N ASP A 373 9.44 0.76 -9.90
CA ASP A 373 10.58 1.64 -10.17
C ASP A 373 10.26 2.68 -11.27
N LEU A 374 9.36 3.60 -10.94
CA LEU A 374 9.01 4.72 -11.81
C LEU A 374 10.05 5.86 -11.80
N ARG A 375 11.10 5.76 -11.00
CA ARG A 375 12.15 6.78 -10.86
C ARG A 375 13.14 6.78 -12.03
N ARG A 376 13.31 5.61 -12.67
CA ARG A 376 14.24 5.44 -13.77
C ARG A 376 13.59 4.60 -14.86
N PRO A 377 13.20 5.20 -15.99
CA PRO A 377 12.76 4.41 -17.13
C PRO A 377 13.94 3.53 -17.60
N PHE A 378 13.62 2.31 -18.02
CA PHE A 378 14.59 1.40 -18.64
C PHE A 378 15.11 2.00 -19.96
N ASP A 379 14.21 2.62 -20.72
CA ASP A 379 14.51 3.30 -21.97
C ASP A 379 13.47 4.41 -22.22
N SER A 380 13.83 5.42 -23.00
CA SER A 380 12.91 6.49 -23.38
C SER A 380 13.14 6.90 -24.84
N ASN A 381 12.04 7.15 -25.54
CA ASN A 381 12.03 7.59 -26.92
C ASN A 381 11.11 8.79 -27.11
N SER A 382 11.56 9.77 -27.91
CA SER A 382 10.78 10.96 -28.20
C SER A 382 10.50 11.09 -29.70
N TRP A 383 9.27 11.50 -30.04
CA TRP A 383 8.81 11.69 -31.42
C TRP A 383 8.12 13.02 -31.61
N SER A 384 8.40 13.66 -32.77
CA SER A 384 7.53 14.68 -33.30
C SER A 384 6.44 14.01 -34.16
N VAL A 385 5.21 14.18 -33.75
CA VAL A 385 4.03 13.59 -34.42
C VAL A 385 3.29 14.70 -35.16
N ASN A 386 3.23 14.62 -36.50
CA ASN A 386 2.33 15.46 -37.26
C ASN A 386 0.90 14.92 -37.16
N ALA A 387 0.16 15.43 -36.19
CA ALA A 387 -1.04 14.78 -35.69
C ALA A 387 -2.33 15.21 -36.38
N GLN A 388 -2.45 16.48 -36.85
CA GLN A 388 -3.65 17.04 -37.45
C GLN A 388 -4.99 16.64 -36.79
N ILE A 389 -5.02 16.66 -35.44
CA ILE A 389 -6.18 16.20 -34.67
C ILE A 389 -7.20 17.35 -34.51
N PRO A 390 -8.43 17.22 -35.01
CA PRO A 390 -9.46 18.25 -34.80
C PRO A 390 -9.72 18.56 -33.35
N ALA A 391 -10.26 19.72 -33.05
CA ALA A 391 -10.75 20.05 -31.72
C ALA A 391 -11.71 18.96 -31.20
N ASN A 392 -11.50 18.46 -30.00
CA ASN A 392 -12.26 17.34 -29.39
C ASN A 392 -12.21 16.03 -30.20
N GLY A 393 -11.38 15.93 -31.25
CA GLY A 393 -11.18 14.71 -32.04
C GLY A 393 -10.14 13.78 -31.48
N ALA A 394 -9.98 12.61 -32.07
CA ALA A 394 -8.96 11.64 -31.72
C ALA A 394 -8.29 11.06 -32.99
N GLN A 395 -7.04 10.59 -32.82
CA GLN A 395 -6.26 9.92 -33.83
C GLN A 395 -5.41 8.83 -33.23
N THR A 396 -5.34 7.68 -33.87
CA THR A 396 -4.37 6.64 -33.49
C THR A 396 -3.04 6.90 -34.21
N ILE A 397 -1.96 6.92 -33.47
CA ILE A 397 -0.59 7.03 -33.97
C ILE A 397 0.12 5.70 -33.81
N GLU A 398 0.92 5.31 -34.81
CA GLU A 398 1.77 4.12 -34.74
C GLU A 398 3.25 4.56 -34.79
N LYS A 399 4.06 3.97 -33.92
CA LYS A 399 5.50 4.21 -33.84
C LYS A 399 6.25 2.92 -33.55
N PRO A 400 7.53 2.83 -33.97
CA PRO A 400 8.39 1.73 -33.53
C PRO A 400 8.44 1.67 -32.00
N ALA A 401 8.27 0.48 -31.44
CA ALA A 401 8.19 0.32 -30.00
C ALA A 401 9.58 0.20 -29.35
N TYR A 402 10.49 -0.57 -29.96
CA TYR A 402 11.83 -0.84 -29.39
C TYR A 402 12.69 -1.66 -30.35
N LYS A 403 13.99 -1.80 -30.02
CA LYS A 403 14.89 -2.73 -30.68
C LYS A 403 14.79 -4.10 -30.03
N GLU A 404 14.44 -5.08 -30.78
CA GLU A 404 14.09 -6.50 -30.65
C GLU A 404 14.32 -7.30 -29.35
N ALA A 405 15.26 -7.00 -28.49
CA ALA A 405 15.65 -7.91 -27.40
C ALA A 405 14.91 -7.72 -26.06
N SER A 406 14.20 -6.60 -25.86
CA SER A 406 13.67 -6.22 -24.55
C SER A 406 12.13 -6.23 -24.45
N ALA A 407 11.44 -6.49 -25.54
CA ALA A 407 9.98 -6.40 -25.63
C ALA A 407 9.20 -7.23 -24.61
N GLN A 408 9.68 -8.44 -24.32
CA GLN A 408 9.00 -9.34 -23.38
C GLN A 408 9.21 -8.93 -21.91
N ALA A 409 10.21 -8.12 -21.62
CA ALA A 409 10.53 -7.65 -20.27
C ALA A 409 9.81 -6.34 -19.91
N ILE A 410 9.28 -5.59 -20.88
CA ILE A 410 8.59 -4.32 -20.62
C ILE A 410 7.23 -4.60 -19.99
N LEU A 411 7.04 -4.11 -18.78
CA LEU A 411 5.79 -4.22 -18.03
C LEU A 411 4.94 -2.96 -18.11
N GLY A 412 5.54 -1.80 -18.37
CA GLY A 412 4.81 -0.54 -18.44
C GLY A 412 5.30 0.43 -19.49
N TRP A 413 4.39 1.26 -19.97
CA TRP A 413 4.63 2.36 -20.89
C TRP A 413 4.05 3.63 -20.28
N VAL A 414 4.81 4.71 -20.30
CA VAL A 414 4.34 6.03 -19.88
C VAL A 414 4.52 7.01 -21.02
N PHE A 415 3.44 7.64 -21.44
CA PHE A 415 3.42 8.63 -22.50
C PHE A 415 3.30 10.04 -21.95
N ILE A 416 4.23 10.91 -22.31
CA ILE A 416 4.39 12.27 -21.81
C ILE A 416 4.36 13.23 -22.99
N PRO A 417 3.33 14.08 -23.16
CA PRO A 417 3.37 15.17 -24.14
C PRO A 417 4.25 16.29 -23.63
N SER A 418 5.34 16.58 -24.34
CA SER A 418 6.27 17.66 -24.01
C SER A 418 5.92 18.99 -24.67
N SER A 419 5.18 18.98 -25.78
CA SER A 419 4.56 20.19 -26.35
C SER A 419 3.43 19.85 -27.32
N VAL A 420 2.49 20.78 -27.48
CA VAL A 420 1.42 20.72 -28.48
C VAL A 420 1.42 22.03 -29.28
N THR A 421 1.58 21.96 -30.60
CA THR A 421 1.43 23.10 -31.48
C THR A 421 0.07 23.01 -32.16
N TYR A 422 -0.69 24.09 -32.11
CA TYR A 422 -2.02 24.18 -32.70
C TYR A 422 -1.95 24.66 -34.16
N ALA A 423 -3.03 24.50 -34.90
CA ALA A 423 -3.13 24.92 -36.29
C ALA A 423 -2.97 26.44 -36.50
N ASP A 424 -3.31 27.24 -35.48
CA ASP A 424 -3.16 28.70 -35.48
C ASP A 424 -1.74 29.18 -35.17
N GLY A 425 -0.79 28.24 -34.96
CA GLY A 425 0.61 28.52 -34.63
C GLY A 425 0.88 28.75 -33.14
N THR A 426 -0.15 28.80 -32.28
CA THR A 426 0.07 28.86 -30.84
C THR A 426 0.54 27.51 -30.32
N ALA A 427 1.27 27.51 -29.19
CA ALA A 427 1.78 26.29 -28.59
C ALA A 427 1.38 26.20 -27.10
N TRP A 428 1.22 24.97 -26.65
CA TRP A 428 1.14 24.61 -25.24
C TRP A 428 2.41 23.85 -24.83
N HIS A 429 2.91 24.16 -23.66
CA HIS A 429 3.96 23.44 -23.00
C HIS A 429 3.51 23.12 -21.57
N PRO A 430 3.89 21.98 -20.99
CA PRO A 430 3.67 21.73 -19.58
C PRO A 430 4.42 22.79 -18.75
N LYS A 431 3.86 23.20 -17.63
CA LYS A 431 4.53 24.12 -16.70
C LYS A 431 5.64 23.43 -15.92
N ARG A 432 5.55 22.11 -15.81
CA ARG A 432 6.51 21.19 -15.19
C ARG A 432 6.55 19.92 -16.01
N ASP A 433 7.72 19.28 -16.10
CA ASP A 433 7.83 17.98 -16.71
C ASP A 433 6.99 16.96 -15.94
N GLY A 434 6.31 16.05 -16.66
CA GLY A 434 5.43 15.05 -16.07
C GLY A 434 4.05 15.54 -15.60
N GLU A 435 3.67 16.81 -15.82
CA GLU A 435 2.32 17.30 -15.53
C GLU A 435 1.24 16.59 -16.34
N CYS A 436 1.57 16.20 -17.55
CA CYS A 436 0.66 15.50 -18.49
C CYS A 436 1.27 14.16 -18.84
N PHE A 437 0.62 13.08 -18.48
CA PHE A 437 1.07 11.75 -18.88
C PHE A 437 -0.06 10.73 -18.78
N LYS A 438 0.17 9.54 -19.36
CA LYS A 438 -0.66 8.36 -19.16
C LYS A 438 0.22 7.13 -19.09
N ALA A 439 0.03 6.34 -18.05
CA ALA A 439 0.65 5.05 -17.90
C ALA A 439 -0.27 3.92 -18.39
N PHE A 440 0.32 2.92 -19.02
CA PHE A 440 -0.32 1.67 -19.44
C PHE A 440 0.54 0.51 -18.93
N TRP A 441 -0.07 -0.41 -18.21
CA TRP A 441 0.60 -1.56 -17.63
C TRP A 441 0.11 -2.86 -18.24
N ARG A 442 1.01 -3.81 -18.42
CA ARG A 442 0.70 -5.14 -18.95
C ARG A 442 -0.20 -5.92 -18.02
N ASP A 443 0.01 -5.74 -16.72
CA ASP A 443 -0.87 -6.27 -15.69
C ASP A 443 -1.95 -5.25 -15.34
N LYS A 444 -3.22 -5.67 -15.44
CA LYS A 444 -4.38 -4.82 -15.15
C LYS A 444 -4.59 -4.54 -13.65
N HIS A 445 -3.73 -5.11 -12.79
CA HIS A 445 -3.86 -5.00 -11.33
C HIS A 445 -3.23 -3.74 -10.72
N HIS A 446 -2.71 -2.80 -11.54
CA HIS A 446 -2.13 -1.52 -11.06
C HIS A 446 -2.87 -0.29 -11.60
N PRO A 447 -4.20 -0.14 -11.38
CA PRO A 447 -4.93 1.04 -11.83
C PRO A 447 -4.54 2.33 -11.10
N GLU A 448 -3.94 2.22 -9.90
CA GLU A 448 -3.52 3.35 -9.08
C GLU A 448 -2.22 4.02 -9.56
N ILE A 449 -1.39 3.35 -10.37
CA ILE A 449 -0.19 3.95 -10.94
C ILE A 449 -0.59 4.79 -12.17
N GLN A 450 -1.24 5.91 -11.92
CA GLN A 450 -1.61 6.87 -12.96
C GLN A 450 -0.75 8.15 -12.89
N ALA A 451 0.32 8.14 -12.12
CA ALA A 451 1.13 9.31 -11.87
C ALA A 451 2.63 8.97 -11.83
N LEU A 452 3.46 9.82 -12.44
CA LEU A 452 4.92 9.73 -12.34
C LEU A 452 5.40 10.52 -11.14
N PRO A 453 6.40 10.02 -10.40
CA PRO A 453 7.10 10.84 -9.44
C PRO A 453 7.84 11.98 -10.16
N PRO A 454 8.04 13.14 -9.52
CA PRO A 454 8.87 14.18 -10.07
C PRO A 454 10.31 13.65 -10.29
N ARG A 455 10.95 14.10 -11.36
CA ARG A 455 12.33 13.71 -11.67
C ARG A 455 13.29 14.33 -10.66
N GLN A 456 14.38 13.64 -10.39
CA GLN A 456 15.36 14.04 -9.38
C GLN A 456 16.08 15.36 -9.73
N ASP A 457 16.19 15.67 -11.01
CA ASP A 457 16.73 16.93 -11.56
C ASP A 457 15.79 18.14 -11.35
N GLU A 458 14.51 17.93 -11.17
CA GLU A 458 13.53 18.98 -10.87
C GLU A 458 13.49 19.36 -9.37
N LEU A 459 14.05 18.51 -8.51
CA LEU A 459 14.06 18.71 -7.06
C LEU A 459 15.23 19.59 -6.58
N ASN A 460 16.23 19.85 -7.43
CA ASN A 460 17.32 20.80 -7.21
C ASN A 460 17.33 21.86 -8.33
N PRO A 461 16.46 22.85 -8.30
CA PRO A 461 16.71 24.06 -9.08
C PRO A 461 17.91 24.77 -8.44
N ASP A 462 19.00 24.98 -9.20
CA ASP A 462 20.16 25.80 -8.83
C ASP A 462 19.74 27.17 -8.30
#